data_c5c27d2750ebb04d9feffa4270ea85b5
#
_entry.id   c5c27d2750ebb04d9feffa4270ea85b5
#
_cell.length_a   1.000
_cell.length_b   1.000
_cell.length_c   1.000
_cell.angle_alpha   90.00
_cell.angle_beta   90.00
_cell.angle_gamma   90.00
#
_symmetry.space_group_name_H-M   'P 1'
#
loop_
_entity.id
_entity.type
_entity.pdbx_description
1 polymer ?
#
loop_
_entity_poly.entity_id
_entity_poly.type
_entity_poly.pdbx_seq_one_letter_code
_entity_poly.pdbx_strand_id
1 'polypeptide(L)'
;MFNKKRDFIEFTINKKILRFGDFTLKSGRKSPYYFNTGLCHDGQLLSDLSSYYADYIKDNNLNYDFIFGPAYKGITLCSSVCQSLYSKYSIISQYAFNRKETKLHGDKGNFVGCDITVSYTHLTLPTKA
;
A
#
# COMPACT_ATOMS: atom_id res chain seq x y z
N MET A 1 1.88 5.26 26.57
CA MET A 1 1.09 5.62 25.37
C MET A 1 1.80 5.15 24.11
N PHE A 2 1.13 4.38 23.28
CA PHE A 2 1.72 3.87 22.07
C PHE A 2 1.93 4.99 21.06
N ASN A 3 3.17 5.16 20.59
CA ASN A 3 3.46 6.01 19.45
C ASN A 3 3.54 5.15 18.19
N LYS A 4 2.43 5.03 17.49
CA LYS A 4 2.32 4.16 16.31
C LYS A 4 3.27 4.54 15.19
N LYS A 5 3.56 5.83 15.04
CA LYS A 5 4.53 6.30 14.03
C LYS A 5 5.93 5.79 14.34
N ARG A 6 6.32 5.86 15.61
CA ARG A 6 7.61 5.37 16.05
C ARG A 6 7.72 3.86 15.88
N ASP A 7 6.68 3.15 16.27
CA ASP A 7 6.63 1.68 16.13
C ASP A 7 6.75 1.26 14.66
N PHE A 8 6.08 1.98 13.78
CA PHE A 8 6.18 1.73 12.34
C PHE A 8 7.60 1.94 11.83
N ILE A 9 8.24 3.03 12.22
CA ILE A 9 9.62 3.33 11.80
C ILE A 9 10.57 2.25 12.34
N GLU A 10 10.45 1.87 13.60
CA GLU A 10 11.26 0.82 14.20
C GLU A 10 11.07 -0.52 13.50
N PHE A 11 9.82 -0.88 13.20
CA PHE A 11 9.50 -2.08 12.45
C PHE A 11 10.19 -2.08 11.08
N THR A 12 10.07 -0.98 10.34
CA THR A 12 10.64 -0.90 8.98
C THR A 12 12.17 -0.94 8.99
N ILE A 13 12.81 -0.33 10.00
CA ILE A 13 14.26 -0.39 10.14
C ILE A 13 14.70 -1.80 10.51
N ASN A 14 14.05 -2.43 11.49
CA ASN A 14 14.41 -3.76 11.97
C ASN A 14 14.27 -4.83 10.89
N LYS A 15 13.29 -4.68 10.01
CA LYS A 15 13.07 -5.60 8.90
C LYS A 15 13.80 -5.20 7.63
N LYS A 16 14.61 -4.14 7.68
CA LYS A 16 15.40 -3.62 6.56
C LYS A 16 14.55 -3.15 5.38
N ILE A 17 13.28 -2.88 5.62
CA ILE A 17 12.37 -2.26 4.65
C ILE A 17 12.80 -0.82 4.41
N LEU A 18 13.08 -0.09 5.48
CA LEU A 18 13.66 1.25 5.44
C LEU A 18 15.16 1.16 5.70
N ARG A 19 15.95 1.66 4.77
CA ARG A 19 17.41 1.64 4.85
C ARG A 19 17.95 3.04 4.59
N PHE A 20 18.99 3.39 5.34
CA PHE A 20 19.70 4.67 5.17
C PHE A 20 21.01 4.44 4.45
N GLY A 21 21.44 5.43 3.65
CA GLY A 21 22.66 5.37 2.87
C GLY A 21 22.59 6.27 1.65
N ASP A 22 23.50 6.04 0.70
CA ASP A 22 23.51 6.75 -0.57
C ASP A 22 22.83 5.90 -1.63
N PHE A 23 21.63 6.29 -2.02
CA PHE A 23 20.84 5.58 -3.01
C PHE A 23 20.56 6.47 -4.22
N THR A 24 20.56 5.86 -5.41
CA THR A 24 20.11 6.50 -6.63
C THR A 24 18.79 5.86 -7.04
N LEU A 25 17.72 6.65 -7.10
CA LEU A 25 16.40 6.19 -7.48
C LEU A 25 16.30 5.99 -8.99
N LYS A 26 15.28 5.30 -9.47
CA LYS A 26 15.03 5.09 -10.91
C LYS A 26 14.94 6.40 -11.68
N SER A 27 14.49 7.46 -11.03
CA SER A 27 14.41 8.80 -11.61
C SER A 27 15.76 9.47 -11.78
N GLY A 28 16.85 8.87 -11.27
CA GLY A 28 18.18 9.46 -11.22
C GLY A 28 18.41 10.35 -9.99
N ARG A 29 17.38 10.61 -9.21
CA ARG A 29 17.49 11.42 -8.00
C ARG A 29 18.23 10.65 -6.91
N LYS A 30 19.14 11.33 -6.22
CA LYS A 30 19.84 10.76 -5.06
C LYS A 30 18.97 10.90 -3.83
N SER A 31 18.96 9.87 -2.99
CA SER A 31 18.17 9.83 -1.76
C SER A 31 19.01 9.28 -0.61
N PRO A 32 18.91 9.87 0.60
CA PRO A 32 19.60 9.35 1.79
C PRO A 32 18.90 8.12 2.37
N TYR A 33 17.78 7.70 1.83
CA TYR A 33 17.04 6.52 2.30
C TYR A 33 16.39 5.77 1.13
N TYR A 34 16.07 4.51 1.40
CA TYR A 34 15.33 3.67 0.47
C TYR A 34 14.28 2.88 1.25
N PHE A 35 13.02 2.94 0.79
CA PHE A 35 11.91 2.22 1.39
C PHE A 35 11.45 1.14 0.39
N ASN A 36 11.61 -0.14 0.79
CA ASN A 36 11.37 -1.26 -0.11
C ASN A 36 10.26 -2.18 0.41
N THR A 37 9.03 -1.94 0.00
CA THR A 37 7.88 -2.79 0.35
C THR A 37 7.96 -4.17 -0.27
N GLY A 38 8.79 -4.36 -1.31
CA GLY A 38 8.98 -5.65 -1.95
C GLY A 38 9.61 -6.70 -1.04
N LEU A 39 10.23 -6.28 0.09
CA LEU A 39 10.74 -7.21 1.08
C LEU A 39 9.62 -7.84 1.92
N CYS A 40 8.41 -7.32 1.87
CA CYS A 40 7.26 -7.87 2.58
C CYS A 40 6.59 -8.97 1.74
N HIS A 41 7.34 -10.07 1.51
CA HIS A 41 6.90 -11.15 0.63
C HIS A 41 6.54 -12.43 1.38
N ASP A 42 6.37 -12.38 2.68
CA ASP A 42 5.76 -13.45 3.45
C ASP A 42 4.52 -12.94 4.20
N GLY A 43 3.73 -13.87 4.70
CA GLY A 43 2.46 -13.54 5.33
C GLY A 43 2.60 -12.70 6.59
N GLN A 44 3.63 -12.94 7.37
CA GLN A 44 3.85 -12.18 8.62
C GLN A 44 4.25 -10.74 8.33
N LEU A 45 5.24 -10.54 7.46
CA LEU A 45 5.72 -9.20 7.12
C LEU A 45 4.64 -8.38 6.43
N LEU A 46 3.91 -8.99 5.50
CA LEU A 46 2.82 -8.30 4.80
C LEU A 46 1.68 -7.96 5.76
N SER A 47 1.33 -8.87 6.65
CA SER A 47 0.30 -8.64 7.66
C SER A 47 0.68 -7.49 8.60
N ASP A 48 1.92 -7.48 9.07
CA ASP A 48 2.41 -6.43 9.96
C ASP A 48 2.41 -5.06 9.26
N LEU A 49 2.93 -5.00 8.05
CA LEU A 49 2.94 -3.77 7.25
C LEU A 49 1.52 -3.24 7.01
N SER A 50 0.63 -4.14 6.59
CA SER A 50 -0.76 -3.79 6.32
C SER A 50 -1.50 -3.33 7.56
N SER A 51 -1.19 -3.91 8.70
CA SER A 51 -1.75 -3.53 9.99
C SER A 51 -1.41 -2.06 10.33
N TYR A 52 -0.17 -1.64 10.10
CA TYR A 52 0.24 -0.25 10.32
C TYR A 52 -0.51 0.70 9.38
N TYR A 53 -0.68 0.32 8.13
CA TYR A 53 -1.43 1.13 7.17
C TYR A 53 -2.90 1.24 7.58
N ALA A 54 -3.51 0.14 8.01
CA ALA A 54 -4.89 0.12 8.48
C ALA A 54 -5.07 1.01 9.71
N ASP A 55 -4.13 0.96 10.65
CA ASP A 55 -4.16 1.82 11.84
C ASP A 55 -4.12 3.30 11.46
N TYR A 56 -3.25 3.65 10.52
CA TYR A 56 -3.13 5.04 10.06
C TYR A 56 -4.43 5.54 9.41
N ILE A 57 -5.01 4.73 8.55
CA ILE A 57 -6.26 5.07 7.86
C ILE A 57 -7.38 5.29 8.88
N LYS A 58 -7.51 4.37 9.82
CA LYS A 58 -8.56 4.41 10.84
C LYS A 58 -8.36 5.59 11.81
N ASP A 59 -7.14 5.77 12.32
CA ASP A 59 -6.86 6.79 13.35
C ASP A 59 -6.98 8.21 12.79
N ASN A 60 -6.73 8.40 11.50
CA ASN A 60 -6.84 9.72 10.86
C ASN A 60 -8.19 9.94 10.18
N ASN A 61 -9.13 9.02 10.30
CA ASN A 61 -10.46 9.09 9.72
C ASN A 61 -10.41 9.52 8.25
N LEU A 62 -9.54 8.87 7.47
CA LEU A 62 -9.37 9.21 6.07
C LEU A 62 -10.67 8.95 5.29
N ASN A 63 -11.07 9.92 4.49
CA ASN A 63 -12.28 9.82 3.69
C ASN A 63 -11.93 9.45 2.26
N TYR A 64 -12.40 8.27 1.83
CA TYR A 64 -12.15 7.75 0.49
C TYR A 64 -13.24 6.74 0.13
N ASP A 65 -13.41 6.50 -1.17
CA ASP A 65 -14.36 5.51 -1.66
C ASP A 65 -13.69 4.16 -1.93
N PHE A 66 -12.42 4.18 -2.32
CA PHE A 66 -11.66 2.94 -2.50
C PHE A 66 -10.15 3.20 -2.32
N ILE A 67 -9.42 2.12 -2.09
CA ILE A 67 -7.96 2.14 -1.97
C ILE A 67 -7.36 1.70 -3.29
N PHE A 68 -6.43 2.49 -3.82
CA PHE A 68 -5.77 2.20 -5.08
C PHE A 68 -4.36 1.67 -4.84
N GLY A 69 -4.06 0.51 -5.41
CA GLY A 69 -2.74 -0.10 -5.34
C GLY A 69 -2.05 -0.11 -6.70
N PRO A 70 -1.08 0.80 -6.93
CA PRO A 70 -0.38 0.84 -8.21
C PRO A 70 0.34 -0.47 -8.51
N ALA A 71 0.16 -1.02 -9.72
CA ALA A 71 0.83 -2.24 -10.13
C ALA A 71 2.35 -2.02 -10.16
N TYR A 72 3.16 -3.03 -9.81
CA TYR A 72 2.65 -4.33 -9.35
C TYR A 72 2.70 -4.46 -7.83
N LYS A 73 3.64 -3.81 -7.15
CA LYS A 73 3.85 -3.93 -5.71
C LYS A 73 2.63 -3.48 -4.89
N GLY A 74 1.89 -2.49 -5.39
CA GLY A 74 0.71 -1.99 -4.70
C GLY A 74 -0.47 -2.94 -4.70
N ILE A 75 -0.50 -3.94 -5.60
CA ILE A 75 -1.63 -4.87 -5.71
C ILE A 75 -1.79 -5.68 -4.43
N THR A 76 -0.73 -6.35 -4.00
CA THR A 76 -0.77 -7.15 -2.78
C THR A 76 -0.99 -6.29 -1.55
N LEU A 77 -0.42 -5.10 -1.55
CA LEU A 77 -0.55 -4.19 -0.41
C LEU A 77 -1.98 -3.68 -0.25
N CYS A 78 -2.64 -3.23 -1.32
CA CYS A 78 -4.01 -2.71 -1.20
C CYS A 78 -4.99 -3.80 -0.75
N SER A 79 -4.86 -5.00 -1.28
CA SER A 79 -5.67 -6.15 -0.87
C SER A 79 -5.45 -6.47 0.61
N SER A 80 -4.20 -6.50 1.05
CA SER A 80 -3.86 -6.83 2.43
C SER A 80 -4.31 -5.73 3.42
N VAL A 81 -4.21 -4.45 3.03
CA VAL A 81 -4.70 -3.35 3.85
C VAL A 81 -6.21 -3.42 4.02
N CYS A 82 -6.95 -3.74 2.97
CA CYS A 82 -8.41 -3.93 3.06
C CYS A 82 -8.76 -5.06 4.01
N GLN A 83 -8.03 -6.17 3.97
CA GLN A 83 -8.23 -7.28 4.90
C GLN A 83 -7.94 -6.86 6.36
N SER A 84 -6.87 -6.11 6.59
CA SER A 84 -6.53 -5.62 7.93
C SER A 84 -7.58 -4.67 8.47
N LEU A 85 -8.11 -3.78 7.65
CA LEU A 85 -9.19 -2.87 8.04
C LEU A 85 -10.42 -3.65 8.49
N TYR A 86 -10.78 -4.69 7.77
CA TYR A 86 -11.93 -5.51 8.13
C TYR A 86 -11.66 -6.34 9.40
N SER A 87 -10.55 -7.03 9.47
CA SER A 87 -10.26 -7.92 10.59
C SER A 87 -10.01 -7.18 11.90
N LYS A 88 -9.41 -5.99 11.84
CA LYS A 88 -9.10 -5.21 13.04
C LYS A 88 -10.24 -4.30 13.47
N TYR A 89 -10.96 -3.71 12.54
CA TYR A 89 -11.89 -2.62 12.82
C TYR A 89 -13.28 -2.81 12.22
N SER A 90 -13.53 -3.93 11.56
CA SER A 90 -14.79 -4.20 10.85
C SER A 90 -15.12 -3.11 9.81
N ILE A 91 -14.09 -2.48 9.27
CA ILE A 91 -14.24 -1.47 8.22
C ILE A 91 -14.19 -2.19 6.87
N ILE A 92 -15.25 -2.01 6.08
CA ILE A 92 -15.33 -2.61 4.74
C ILE A 92 -14.83 -1.57 3.73
N SER A 93 -13.66 -1.83 3.15
CA SER A 93 -13.07 -0.98 2.11
C SER A 93 -12.95 -1.75 0.82
N GLN A 94 -13.20 -1.06 -0.29
CA GLN A 94 -12.97 -1.62 -1.62
C GLN A 94 -11.59 -1.24 -2.11
N TYR A 95 -11.06 -2.00 -3.07
CA TYR A 95 -9.79 -1.67 -3.68
C TYR A 95 -9.83 -1.86 -5.18
N ALA A 96 -8.89 -1.21 -5.85
CA ALA A 96 -8.66 -1.34 -7.27
C ALA A 96 -7.18 -1.20 -7.56
N PHE A 97 -6.74 -1.72 -8.68
CA PHE A 97 -5.37 -1.56 -9.15
C PHE A 97 -5.37 -1.47 -10.68
N ASN A 98 -4.27 -0.95 -11.24
CA ASN A 98 -4.14 -0.80 -12.67
C ASN A 98 -3.47 -2.01 -13.29
N ARG A 99 -3.70 -2.20 -14.60
CA ARG A 99 -2.88 -3.08 -15.43
C ARG A 99 -1.80 -2.25 -16.08
N LYS A 100 -0.58 -2.78 -16.15
CA LYS A 100 0.50 -2.15 -16.91
C LYS A 100 0.43 -2.49 -18.38
N GLU A 101 -0.29 -3.55 -18.72
CA GLU A 101 -0.45 -4.05 -20.08
C GLU A 101 -1.94 -4.07 -20.44
N THR A 102 -2.25 -3.69 -21.67
CA THR A 102 -3.62 -3.73 -22.17
C THR A 102 -4.08 -5.17 -22.32
N LYS A 103 -5.23 -5.51 -21.73
CA LYS A 103 -5.83 -6.82 -21.88
C LYS A 103 -6.54 -6.89 -23.24
N LEU A 104 -6.17 -7.88 -24.06
CA LEU A 104 -6.72 -8.05 -25.41
C LEU A 104 -7.99 -8.90 -25.42
N HIS A 105 -8.20 -9.74 -24.41
CA HIS A 105 -9.32 -10.68 -24.35
C HIS A 105 -10.02 -10.60 -23.00
N GLY A 106 -11.33 -10.92 -22.99
CA GLY A 106 -12.15 -10.90 -21.79
C GLY A 106 -12.50 -9.49 -21.36
N ASP A 107 -12.54 -9.24 -20.06
CA ASP A 107 -12.81 -7.90 -19.53
C ASP A 107 -11.69 -6.94 -19.92
N LYS A 108 -12.03 -6.04 -20.84
CA LYS A 108 -11.10 -5.03 -21.31
C LYS A 108 -11.09 -3.84 -20.36
N GLY A 109 -9.93 -3.27 -20.15
CA GLY A 109 -9.77 -2.10 -19.32
C GLY A 109 -8.42 -2.05 -18.65
N ASN A 110 -8.10 -0.89 -18.08
CA ASN A 110 -6.80 -0.65 -17.45
C ASN A 110 -6.85 -0.90 -15.94
N PHE A 111 -8.04 -1.18 -15.40
CA PHE A 111 -8.25 -1.28 -13.96
C PHE A 111 -8.94 -2.59 -13.60
N VAL A 112 -8.62 -3.10 -12.41
CA VAL A 112 -9.18 -4.32 -11.83
C VAL A 112 -9.63 -4.00 -10.41
N GLY A 113 -10.72 -4.62 -9.97
CA GLY A 113 -11.24 -4.44 -8.62
C GLY A 113 -12.61 -3.81 -8.62
N CYS A 114 -12.85 -2.88 -7.70
CA CYS A 114 -14.14 -2.21 -7.61
C CYS A 114 -14.40 -1.32 -8.83
N ASP A 115 -15.67 -0.93 -8.99
CA ASP A 115 -16.07 -0.06 -10.10
C ASP A 115 -15.58 1.36 -9.86
N ILE A 116 -14.70 1.85 -10.73
CA ILE A 116 -14.13 3.19 -10.66
C ILE A 116 -14.71 4.13 -11.74
N THR A 117 -15.74 3.69 -12.46
CA THR A 117 -16.34 4.50 -13.53
C THR A 117 -17.17 5.66 -13.01
N VAL A 118 -17.57 5.60 -11.74
CA VAL A 118 -18.22 6.72 -11.06
C VAL A 118 -17.10 7.61 -10.48
N SER A 119 -17.33 8.90 -10.39
CA SER A 119 -16.34 9.84 -9.85
C SER A 119 -16.16 9.64 -8.36
N TYR A 120 -15.15 8.87 -7.99
CA TYR A 120 -14.83 8.56 -6.59
C TYR A 120 -13.53 9.19 -6.16
N THR A 121 -13.46 9.54 -4.88
CA THR A 121 -12.22 9.85 -4.20
C THR A 121 -11.51 8.56 -3.86
N HIS A 122 -10.23 8.48 -4.15
CA HIS A 122 -9.45 7.28 -3.84
C HIS A 122 -8.23 7.64 -3.00
N LEU A 123 -7.76 6.64 -2.26
CA LEU A 123 -6.52 6.69 -1.49
C LEU A 123 -5.49 5.83 -2.22
N THR A 124 -4.43 6.45 -2.69
CA THR A 124 -3.33 5.74 -3.34
C THR A 124 -2.28 5.37 -2.31
N LEU A 125 -1.95 4.07 -2.23
CA LEU A 125 -0.94 3.60 -1.29
C LEU A 125 0.46 3.88 -1.84
N PRO A 126 1.35 4.46 -1.03
CA PRO A 126 2.72 4.72 -1.46
C PRO A 126 3.50 3.41 -1.52
N THR A 127 4.06 3.11 -2.68
CA THR A 127 4.88 1.92 -2.92
C THR A 127 6.29 2.26 -3.38
N LYS A 128 6.59 3.54 -3.54
CA LYS A 128 7.89 4.04 -3.97
C LYS A 128 8.47 4.99 -2.94
N ALA A 129 9.78 4.97 -2.82
CA ALA A 129 10.50 5.91 -1.98
C ALA A 129 10.53 7.30 -2.61
#